data_1694d0973f4c54ea8307212c17f1a0a2
#
_entry.id   1694d0973f4c54ea8307212c17f1a0a2
#
_cell.length_a   1.000
_cell.length_b   1.000
_cell.length_c   1.000
_cell.angle_alpha   90.00
_cell.angle_beta   90.00
_cell.angle_gamma   90.00
#
_symmetry.space_group_name_H-M   'P 1'
#
loop_
_entity.id
_entity.type
_entity.pdbx_description
1 polymer ?
#
loop_
_entity_poly.entity_id
_entity_poly.type
_entity_poly.pdbx_seq_one_letter_code
_entity_poly.pdbx_strand_id
1 'polypeptide(L)'
;MTIAATGLTESAAQRAGIACDKAVTSSPSHATYYPGASNMTVKTVFEPESGRILGAQIVGFEGADKRIDVLATAIRARMTAADLEELDLAYAPPYSSAKDPVNMAGFVIENIRAGLVAQHHWSDVARLQQEGAQLLDVRTEGEFARGHIEGAINIPLDELRGRTEELDPERTVYVNCHSGLRSYVACRMLTGHGLACSNLSGGYRFYALVHSDAAFDETPTHP
;
A
#
# COMPACT_ATOMS: atom_id res chain seq x y z
N MET A 1 -16.16 12.54 1.75
CA MET A 1 -15.37 11.28 1.80
C MET A 1 -16.27 10.11 1.42
N THR A 2 -15.79 9.22 0.58
CA THR A 2 -16.51 8.02 0.10
C THR A 2 -15.82 6.79 0.68
N ILE A 3 -16.61 5.88 1.27
CA ILE A 3 -16.16 4.56 1.72
C ILE A 3 -16.94 3.54 0.88
N ALA A 4 -16.24 2.68 0.17
CA ALA A 4 -16.83 1.68 -0.70
C ALA A 4 -16.20 0.31 -0.46
N ALA A 5 -17.01 -0.76 -0.59
CA ALA A 5 -16.54 -2.13 -0.42
C ALA A 5 -17.29 -3.08 -1.36
N THR A 6 -16.59 -4.11 -1.82
CA THR A 6 -17.15 -5.18 -2.66
C THR A 6 -16.44 -6.51 -2.40
N GLY A 7 -17.10 -7.63 -2.66
CA GLY A 7 -16.55 -8.97 -2.47
C GLY A 7 -16.30 -9.33 -1.01
N LEU A 8 -15.30 -10.15 -0.76
CA LEU A 8 -14.94 -10.64 0.58
C LEU A 8 -14.04 -9.66 1.31
N THR A 9 -14.36 -9.35 2.55
CA THR A 9 -13.37 -8.77 3.45
C THR A 9 -12.35 -9.85 3.86
N GLU A 10 -11.15 -9.42 4.27
CA GLU A 10 -10.13 -10.34 4.81
C GLU A 10 -10.70 -11.27 5.90
N SER A 11 -11.43 -10.68 6.87
CA SER A 11 -12.06 -11.47 7.93
C SER A 11 -13.12 -12.44 7.43
N ALA A 12 -13.86 -12.09 6.36
CA ALA A 12 -14.85 -12.99 5.76
C ALA A 12 -14.16 -14.15 5.02
N ALA A 13 -13.08 -13.88 4.29
CA ALA A 13 -12.28 -14.91 3.63
C ALA A 13 -11.68 -15.89 4.65
N GLN A 14 -11.08 -15.38 5.73
CA GLN A 14 -10.52 -16.18 6.82
C GLN A 14 -11.58 -17.07 7.49
N ARG A 15 -12.76 -16.53 7.83
CA ARG A 15 -13.86 -17.31 8.39
C ARG A 15 -14.38 -18.40 7.44
N ALA A 16 -14.30 -18.17 6.14
CA ALA A 16 -14.69 -19.15 5.12
C ALA A 16 -13.60 -20.18 4.81
N GLY A 17 -12.43 -20.10 5.45
CA GLY A 17 -11.28 -20.99 5.18
C GLY A 17 -10.65 -20.75 3.82
N ILE A 18 -10.84 -19.56 3.22
CA ILE A 18 -10.28 -19.20 1.93
C ILE A 18 -8.89 -18.58 2.17
N ALA A 19 -7.86 -19.18 1.56
CA ALA A 19 -6.52 -18.61 1.58
C ALA A 19 -6.54 -17.22 0.94
N CYS A 20 -6.10 -16.21 1.66
CA CYS A 20 -6.06 -14.85 1.15
C CYS A 20 -4.88 -14.06 1.71
N ASP A 21 -4.41 -13.13 0.90
CA ASP A 21 -3.51 -12.04 1.30
C ASP A 21 -4.13 -10.71 0.85
N LYS A 22 -3.50 -9.60 1.19
CA LYS A 22 -3.99 -8.26 0.90
C LYS A 22 -2.88 -7.34 0.45
N ALA A 23 -3.19 -6.38 -0.39
CA ALA A 23 -2.34 -5.26 -0.72
C ALA A 23 -3.07 -3.95 -0.39
N VAL A 24 -2.34 -2.98 0.16
CA VAL A 24 -2.85 -1.63 0.42
C VAL A 24 -2.07 -0.65 -0.45
N THR A 25 -2.76 0.01 -1.36
CA THR A 25 -2.18 1.02 -2.26
C THR A 25 -2.77 2.39 -1.98
N SER A 26 -1.98 3.43 -2.26
CA SER A 26 -2.43 4.82 -2.22
C SER A 26 -2.16 5.43 -3.58
N SER A 27 -3.21 5.85 -4.27
CA SER A 27 -3.13 6.40 -5.62
C SER A 27 -3.97 7.66 -5.74
N PRO A 28 -3.57 8.64 -6.58
CA PRO A 28 -4.39 9.81 -6.83
C PRO A 28 -5.64 9.45 -7.65
N SER A 29 -6.72 10.21 -7.46
CA SER A 29 -7.96 10.06 -8.19
C SER A 29 -7.82 10.29 -9.69
N HIS A 30 -6.89 11.17 -10.07
CA HIS A 30 -6.52 11.50 -11.45
C HIS A 30 -5.08 12.04 -11.51
N ALA A 31 -4.63 12.45 -12.69
CA ALA A 31 -3.27 12.94 -12.90
C ALA A 31 -2.96 14.14 -11.99
N THR A 32 -1.86 14.05 -11.21
CA THR A 32 -1.53 15.03 -10.16
C THR A 32 -1.15 16.41 -10.68
N TYR A 33 -0.78 16.51 -11.95
CA TYR A 33 -0.54 17.79 -12.62
C TYR A 33 -1.84 18.51 -13.04
N TYR A 34 -2.98 17.84 -12.95
CA TYR A 34 -4.31 18.44 -13.14
C TYR A 34 -4.89 18.82 -11.77
N PRO A 35 -5.48 20.04 -11.63
CA PRO A 35 -5.97 20.51 -10.33
C PRO A 35 -7.04 19.62 -9.71
N GLY A 36 -7.05 19.51 -8.39
CA GLY A 36 -8.08 18.84 -7.62
C GLY A 36 -7.82 17.36 -7.33
N ALA A 37 -6.68 16.81 -7.74
CA ALA A 37 -6.34 15.41 -7.44
C ALA A 37 -6.33 15.14 -5.93
N SER A 38 -7.05 14.12 -5.50
CA SER A 38 -7.07 13.63 -4.13
C SER A 38 -6.64 12.16 -4.06
N ASN A 39 -5.91 11.79 -3.02
CA ASN A 39 -5.48 10.41 -2.85
C ASN A 39 -6.62 9.55 -2.31
N MET A 40 -6.71 8.33 -2.84
CA MET A 40 -7.53 7.26 -2.28
C MET A 40 -6.66 6.12 -1.77
N THR A 41 -7.11 5.46 -0.73
CA THR A 41 -6.54 4.21 -0.23
C THR A 41 -7.37 3.05 -0.75
N VAL A 42 -6.74 2.10 -1.41
CA VAL A 42 -7.37 0.88 -1.93
C VAL A 42 -6.75 -0.31 -1.20
N LYS A 43 -7.57 -1.08 -0.50
CA LYS A 43 -7.21 -2.40 0.03
C LYS A 43 -7.83 -3.45 -0.89
N THR A 44 -6.99 -4.30 -1.47
CA THR A 44 -7.42 -5.42 -2.32
C THR A 44 -7.08 -6.73 -1.63
N VAL A 45 -8.06 -7.62 -1.51
CA VAL A 45 -7.92 -8.98 -0.98
C VAL A 45 -7.83 -9.94 -2.16
N PHE A 46 -6.85 -10.80 -2.17
CA PHE A 46 -6.58 -11.72 -3.28
C PHE A 46 -6.16 -13.11 -2.81
N GLU A 47 -6.31 -14.10 -3.66
CA GLU A 47 -5.84 -15.46 -3.45
C GLU A 47 -4.34 -15.53 -3.80
N PRO A 48 -3.46 -15.94 -2.87
CA PRO A 48 -2.00 -15.83 -3.10
C PRO A 48 -1.50 -16.65 -4.29
N GLU A 49 -2.04 -17.85 -4.48
CA GLU A 49 -1.58 -18.79 -5.51
C GLU A 49 -1.97 -18.30 -6.92
N SER A 50 -3.24 -17.96 -7.13
CA SER A 50 -3.76 -17.60 -8.45
C SER A 50 -3.70 -16.10 -8.75
N GLY A 51 -3.60 -15.25 -7.72
CA GLY A 51 -3.77 -13.79 -7.84
C GLY A 51 -5.21 -13.36 -8.04
N ARG A 52 -6.18 -14.28 -7.93
CA ARG A 52 -7.60 -13.97 -8.12
C ARG A 52 -8.07 -12.94 -7.10
N ILE A 53 -8.78 -11.92 -7.58
CA ILE A 53 -9.33 -10.87 -6.73
C ILE A 53 -10.55 -11.39 -5.99
N LEU A 54 -10.52 -11.32 -4.66
CA LEU A 54 -11.57 -11.81 -3.77
C LEU A 54 -12.44 -10.68 -3.22
N GLY A 55 -11.86 -9.51 -3.02
CA GLY A 55 -12.58 -8.38 -2.48
C GLY A 55 -11.76 -7.10 -2.50
N ALA A 56 -12.44 -5.97 -2.31
CA ALA A 56 -11.79 -4.67 -2.24
C ALA A 56 -12.52 -3.71 -1.32
N GLN A 57 -11.77 -2.77 -0.75
CA GLN A 57 -12.26 -1.64 0.03
C GLN A 57 -11.52 -0.38 -0.42
N ILE A 58 -12.26 0.70 -0.63
CA ILE A 58 -11.71 1.99 -1.06
C ILE A 58 -12.18 3.08 -0.11
N VAL A 59 -11.25 3.94 0.29
CA VAL A 59 -11.55 5.17 1.04
C VAL A 59 -10.91 6.34 0.30
N GLY A 60 -11.69 7.35 -0.06
CA GLY A 60 -11.22 8.52 -0.79
C GLY A 60 -12.28 9.61 -0.89
N PHE A 61 -11.95 10.73 -1.53
CA PHE A 61 -12.89 11.83 -1.75
C PHE A 61 -13.52 11.76 -3.13
N GLU A 62 -12.73 11.46 -4.17
CA GLU A 62 -13.15 11.43 -5.57
C GLU A 62 -12.80 10.12 -6.25
N GLY A 63 -13.69 9.61 -7.09
CA GLY A 63 -13.47 8.46 -7.97
C GLY A 63 -13.36 7.10 -7.26
N ALA A 64 -13.72 7.01 -5.97
CA ALA A 64 -13.80 5.75 -5.26
C ALA A 64 -14.93 4.86 -5.79
N ASP A 65 -16.07 5.47 -6.13
CA ASP A 65 -17.25 4.84 -6.74
C ASP A 65 -16.92 4.18 -8.08
N LYS A 66 -16.25 4.91 -8.97
CA LYS A 66 -15.80 4.37 -10.26
C LYS A 66 -14.93 3.12 -10.09
N ARG A 67 -13.95 3.16 -9.18
CA ARG A 67 -12.96 2.07 -9.01
C ARG A 67 -13.56 0.86 -8.32
N ILE A 68 -14.46 1.06 -7.35
CA ILE A 68 -15.10 -0.07 -6.69
C ILE A 68 -16.00 -0.85 -7.66
N ASP A 69 -16.67 -0.18 -8.62
CA ASP A 69 -17.49 -0.84 -9.63
C ASP A 69 -16.64 -1.65 -10.62
N VAL A 70 -15.47 -1.13 -11.00
CA VAL A 70 -14.50 -1.90 -11.80
C VAL A 70 -14.04 -3.14 -11.05
N LEU A 71 -13.67 -3.00 -9.76
CA LEU A 71 -13.25 -4.14 -8.94
C LEU A 71 -14.39 -5.13 -8.68
N ALA A 72 -15.63 -4.67 -8.50
CA ALA A 72 -16.80 -5.53 -8.38
C ALA A 72 -17.03 -6.37 -9.65
N THR A 73 -16.87 -5.75 -10.82
CA THR A 73 -16.93 -6.42 -12.12
C THR A 73 -15.80 -7.45 -12.26
N ALA A 74 -14.57 -7.08 -11.91
CA ALA A 74 -13.40 -7.96 -11.93
C ALA A 74 -13.61 -9.19 -11.02
N ILE A 75 -14.10 -9.01 -9.79
CA ILE A 75 -14.42 -10.10 -8.86
C ILE A 75 -15.48 -11.02 -9.47
N ARG A 76 -16.55 -10.47 -10.03
CA ARG A 76 -17.63 -11.25 -10.67
C ARG A 76 -17.12 -12.04 -11.87
N ALA A 77 -16.22 -11.46 -12.66
CA ALA A 77 -15.57 -12.11 -13.80
C ALA A 77 -14.44 -13.07 -13.38
N ARG A 78 -14.12 -13.19 -12.09
CA ARG A 78 -13.01 -13.99 -11.55
C ARG A 78 -11.63 -13.58 -12.07
N MET A 79 -11.45 -12.31 -12.31
CA MET A 79 -10.18 -11.76 -12.79
C MET A 79 -9.08 -11.88 -11.72
N THR A 80 -7.86 -11.99 -12.21
CA THR A 80 -6.63 -12.02 -11.42
C THR A 80 -5.98 -10.63 -11.34
N ALA A 81 -4.93 -10.50 -10.55
CA ALA A 81 -4.15 -9.28 -10.49
C ALA A 81 -3.48 -8.95 -11.83
N ALA A 82 -3.02 -9.98 -12.57
CA ALA A 82 -2.48 -9.82 -13.92
C ALA A 82 -3.54 -9.25 -14.89
N ASP A 83 -4.78 -9.73 -14.81
CA ASP A 83 -5.87 -9.17 -15.63
C ASP A 83 -6.14 -7.70 -15.27
N LEU A 84 -5.99 -7.30 -13.98
CA LEU A 84 -6.14 -5.88 -13.59
C LEU A 84 -5.05 -4.98 -14.18
N GLU A 85 -3.83 -5.49 -14.35
CA GLU A 85 -2.73 -4.74 -14.99
C GLU A 85 -3.05 -4.40 -16.44
N GLU A 86 -3.70 -5.33 -17.15
CA GLU A 86 -4.00 -5.24 -18.58
C GLU A 86 -5.28 -4.46 -18.89
N LEU A 87 -6.06 -4.06 -17.89
CA LEU A 87 -7.27 -3.27 -18.13
C LEU A 87 -6.94 -1.92 -18.78
N ASP A 88 -7.47 -1.71 -19.98
CA ASP A 88 -7.42 -0.42 -20.68
C ASP A 88 -8.57 0.48 -20.20
N LEU A 89 -8.33 1.13 -19.05
CA LEU A 89 -9.33 1.98 -18.40
C LEU A 89 -9.29 3.40 -18.98
N ALA A 90 -10.47 4.02 -19.05
CA ALA A 90 -10.62 5.37 -19.59
C ALA A 90 -9.71 6.38 -18.89
N TYR A 91 -8.81 7.01 -19.66
CA TYR A 91 -7.85 7.99 -19.20
C TYR A 91 -7.98 9.32 -19.94
N ALA A 92 -8.07 10.36 -19.15
CA ALA A 92 -7.66 11.72 -19.50
C ALA A 92 -7.29 12.42 -18.19
N PRO A 93 -6.45 13.48 -18.21
CA PRO A 93 -5.92 14.09 -16.98
C PRO A 93 -6.96 14.41 -15.90
N PRO A 94 -8.18 14.88 -16.22
CA PRO A 94 -9.20 15.17 -15.21
C PRO A 94 -9.87 13.93 -14.60
N TYR A 95 -9.76 12.75 -15.23
CA TYR A 95 -10.58 11.58 -14.88
C TYR A 95 -9.80 10.41 -14.28
N SER A 96 -8.52 10.30 -14.63
CA SER A 96 -7.67 9.21 -14.14
C SER A 96 -6.19 9.56 -14.28
N SER A 97 -5.34 8.65 -13.84
CA SER A 97 -3.91 8.57 -14.19
C SER A 97 -3.73 7.53 -15.29
N ALA A 98 -2.64 7.59 -16.04
CA ALA A 98 -2.31 6.61 -17.08
C ALA A 98 -2.25 5.17 -16.54
N LYS A 99 -1.83 5.02 -15.26
CA LYS A 99 -2.03 3.81 -14.47
C LYS A 99 -3.11 4.12 -13.44
N ASP A 100 -4.33 3.63 -13.70
CA ASP A 100 -5.45 3.81 -12.78
C ASP A 100 -5.17 3.13 -11.42
N PRO A 101 -5.73 3.59 -10.30
CA PRO A 101 -5.65 2.91 -9.01
C PRO A 101 -5.95 1.40 -9.06
N VAL A 102 -6.83 0.95 -9.97
CA VAL A 102 -7.13 -0.47 -10.20
C VAL A 102 -5.91 -1.20 -10.82
N ASN A 103 -5.29 -0.62 -11.86
CA ASN A 103 -4.07 -1.19 -12.44
C ASN A 103 -2.95 -1.22 -11.39
N MET A 104 -2.82 -0.17 -10.58
CA MET A 104 -1.80 -0.11 -9.52
C MET A 104 -1.99 -1.20 -8.47
N ALA A 105 -3.23 -1.58 -8.14
CA ALA A 105 -3.48 -2.72 -7.27
C ALA A 105 -2.99 -4.03 -7.91
N GLY A 106 -3.23 -4.25 -9.21
CA GLY A 106 -2.71 -5.38 -9.98
C GLY A 106 -1.19 -5.45 -9.91
N PHE A 107 -0.48 -4.38 -10.30
CA PHE A 107 0.98 -4.31 -10.28
C PHE A 107 1.59 -4.62 -8.91
N VAL A 108 1.01 -4.11 -7.83
CA VAL A 108 1.51 -4.38 -6.48
C VAL A 108 1.33 -5.85 -6.11
N ILE A 109 0.19 -6.43 -6.41
CA ILE A 109 -0.10 -7.85 -6.12
C ILE A 109 0.83 -8.76 -6.94
N GLU A 110 1.02 -8.50 -8.24
CA GLU A 110 1.92 -9.32 -9.07
C GLU A 110 3.39 -9.20 -8.63
N ASN A 111 3.84 -8.04 -8.19
CA ASN A 111 5.17 -7.89 -7.60
C ASN A 111 5.35 -8.75 -6.33
N ILE A 112 4.31 -8.84 -5.49
CA ILE A 112 4.31 -9.69 -4.30
C ILE A 112 4.34 -11.16 -4.69
N ARG A 113 3.47 -11.59 -5.60
CA ARG A 113 3.36 -12.97 -6.09
C ARG A 113 4.62 -13.45 -6.82
N ALA A 114 5.25 -12.59 -7.57
CA ALA A 114 6.53 -12.87 -8.24
C ALA A 114 7.73 -12.91 -7.28
N GLY A 115 7.51 -12.68 -5.97
CA GLY A 115 8.58 -12.65 -4.97
C GLY A 115 9.55 -11.48 -5.14
N LEU A 116 9.15 -10.46 -5.89
CA LEU A 116 9.98 -9.26 -6.11
C LEU A 116 10.07 -8.39 -4.86
N VAL A 117 9.10 -8.50 -3.97
CA VAL A 117 9.05 -7.82 -2.68
C VAL A 117 8.25 -8.66 -1.68
N ALA A 118 8.80 -8.86 -0.48
CA ALA A 118 8.02 -9.31 0.66
C ALA A 118 7.27 -8.11 1.26
N GLN A 119 6.12 -8.36 1.87
CA GLN A 119 5.37 -7.31 2.56
C GLN A 119 5.05 -7.69 4.01
N HIS A 120 4.87 -6.67 4.84
CA HIS A 120 4.27 -6.75 6.16
C HIS A 120 3.18 -5.69 6.28
N HIS A 121 2.34 -5.83 7.29
CA HIS A 121 1.18 -4.96 7.48
C HIS A 121 1.29 -4.16 8.77
N TRP A 122 0.48 -3.11 8.88
CA TRP A 122 0.43 -2.28 10.09
C TRP A 122 0.21 -3.10 11.37
N SER A 123 -0.55 -4.20 11.29
CA SER A 123 -0.82 -5.11 12.42
C SER A 123 0.42 -5.86 12.91
N ASP A 124 1.46 -5.98 12.09
CA ASP A 124 2.69 -6.68 12.44
C ASP A 124 3.67 -5.77 13.21
N VAL A 125 3.51 -4.45 13.06
CA VAL A 125 4.50 -3.47 13.54
C VAL A 125 4.74 -3.58 15.04
N ALA A 126 3.69 -3.69 15.85
CA ALA A 126 3.84 -3.80 17.32
C ALA A 126 4.64 -5.05 17.73
N ARG A 127 4.42 -6.18 17.06
CA ARG A 127 5.20 -7.41 17.27
C ARG A 127 6.64 -7.22 16.83
N LEU A 128 6.88 -6.64 15.66
CA LEU A 128 8.22 -6.36 15.13
C LEU A 128 9.02 -5.44 16.08
N GLN A 129 8.38 -4.43 16.65
CA GLN A 129 9.00 -3.55 17.66
C GLN A 129 9.40 -4.32 18.91
N GLN A 130 8.52 -5.19 19.42
CA GLN A 130 8.81 -6.03 20.61
C GLN A 130 9.94 -7.02 20.36
N GLU A 131 10.06 -7.55 19.16
CA GLU A 131 11.15 -8.43 18.71
C GLU A 131 12.46 -7.66 18.45
N GLY A 132 12.45 -6.34 18.55
CA GLY A 132 13.58 -5.48 18.23
C GLY A 132 13.99 -5.55 16.76
N ALA A 133 13.02 -5.70 15.86
CA ALA A 133 13.27 -5.79 14.42
C ALA A 133 13.97 -4.53 13.88
N GLN A 134 14.72 -4.68 12.79
CA GLN A 134 15.39 -3.57 12.11
C GLN A 134 14.37 -2.81 11.26
N LEU A 135 13.83 -1.71 11.79
CA LEU A 135 12.85 -0.85 11.13
C LEU A 135 13.56 0.30 10.41
N LEU A 136 13.26 0.51 9.13
CA LEU A 136 13.86 1.55 8.28
C LEU A 136 12.79 2.45 7.69
N ASP A 137 12.86 3.74 7.96
CA ASP A 137 12.03 4.76 7.33
C ASP A 137 12.82 5.49 6.24
N VAL A 138 12.40 5.35 4.98
CA VAL A 138 13.08 5.96 3.82
C VAL A 138 12.47 7.28 3.38
N ARG A 139 11.66 7.91 4.25
CA ARG A 139 11.15 9.26 4.02
C ARG A 139 12.24 10.29 4.27
N THR A 140 11.97 11.52 3.87
CA THR A 140 12.88 12.64 4.20
C THR A 140 12.95 12.86 5.71
N GLU A 141 14.03 13.44 6.20
CA GLU A 141 14.19 13.81 7.62
C GLU A 141 13.03 14.67 8.13
N GLY A 142 12.55 15.61 7.32
CA GLY A 142 11.42 16.45 7.68
C GLY A 142 10.10 15.68 7.78
N GLU A 143 9.87 14.64 6.97
CA GLU A 143 8.71 13.75 7.12
C GLU A 143 8.83 12.89 8.38
N PHE A 144 10.02 12.38 8.65
CA PHE A 144 10.32 11.55 9.82
C PHE A 144 10.15 12.34 11.13
N ALA A 145 10.65 13.57 11.18
CA ALA A 145 10.54 14.43 12.37
C ALA A 145 9.09 14.80 12.74
N ARG A 146 8.16 14.82 11.76
CA ARG A 146 6.74 15.07 12.02
C ARG A 146 5.97 13.87 12.57
N GLY A 147 6.62 12.71 12.65
CA GLY A 147 6.07 11.46 13.18
C GLY A 147 6.61 10.26 12.42
N HIS A 148 6.91 9.20 13.11
CA HIS A 148 7.50 7.97 12.57
C HIS A 148 7.09 6.75 13.41
N ILE A 149 7.40 5.55 12.94
CA ILE A 149 7.26 4.31 13.72
C ILE A 149 8.37 4.30 14.76
N GLU A 150 8.02 4.20 16.03
CA GLU A 150 8.98 4.19 17.14
C GLU A 150 10.04 3.07 16.94
N GLY A 151 11.29 3.43 17.15
CA GLY A 151 12.44 2.52 16.95
C GLY A 151 12.90 2.41 15.49
N ALA A 152 12.28 3.09 14.55
CA ALA A 152 12.76 3.13 13.18
C ALA A 152 13.97 4.07 13.03
N ILE A 153 14.97 3.63 12.28
CA ILE A 153 16.06 4.50 11.80
C ILE A 153 15.63 5.21 10.54
N ASN A 154 16.11 6.44 10.35
CA ASN A 154 15.80 7.21 9.13
C ASN A 154 17.01 7.28 8.21
N ILE A 155 16.87 6.70 7.04
CA ILE A 155 17.82 6.87 5.93
C ILE A 155 16.99 7.23 4.70
N PRO A 156 16.98 8.50 4.28
CA PRO A 156 16.24 8.93 3.09
C PRO A 156 16.60 8.09 1.86
N LEU A 157 15.59 7.77 1.01
CA LEU A 157 15.78 6.90 -0.15
C LEU A 157 16.97 7.31 -1.03
N ASP A 158 17.15 8.62 -1.21
CA ASP A 158 18.21 9.16 -2.06
C ASP A 158 19.62 8.95 -1.48
N GLU A 159 19.72 8.77 -0.17
CA GLU A 159 20.98 8.50 0.56
C GLU A 159 21.24 7.01 0.76
N LEU A 160 20.18 6.19 0.68
CA LEU A 160 20.23 4.78 1.09
C LEU A 160 21.34 3.98 0.42
N ARG A 161 21.61 4.26 -0.87
CA ARG A 161 22.68 3.55 -1.62
C ARG A 161 24.07 3.73 -1.02
N GLY A 162 24.34 4.89 -0.44
CA GLY A 162 25.64 5.21 0.18
C GLY A 162 25.70 4.90 1.68
N ARG A 163 24.59 4.39 2.26
CA ARG A 163 24.47 4.18 3.71
C ARG A 163 23.97 2.76 4.07
N THR A 164 24.09 1.83 3.13
CA THR A 164 23.64 0.43 3.34
C THR A 164 24.45 -0.28 4.44
N GLU A 165 25.67 0.14 4.72
CA GLU A 165 26.52 -0.37 5.80
C GLU A 165 25.99 -0.04 7.21
N GLU A 166 25.05 0.88 7.35
CA GLU A 166 24.38 1.16 8.63
C GLU A 166 23.33 0.08 8.97
N LEU A 167 23.01 -0.81 8.02
CA LEU A 167 22.06 -1.89 8.17
C LEU A 167 22.76 -3.20 8.46
N ASP A 168 22.21 -3.97 9.40
CA ASP A 168 22.71 -5.31 9.72
C ASP A 168 22.29 -6.30 8.61
N PRO A 169 23.24 -6.88 7.85
CA PRO A 169 22.94 -7.76 6.74
C PRO A 169 22.36 -9.13 7.17
N GLU A 170 22.55 -9.53 8.42
CA GLU A 170 22.02 -10.80 8.94
C GLU A 170 20.57 -10.70 9.41
N ARG A 171 20.01 -9.49 9.40
CA ARG A 171 18.64 -9.21 9.87
C ARG A 171 17.76 -8.69 8.75
N THR A 172 16.51 -9.15 8.72
CA THR A 172 15.51 -8.58 7.80
C THR A 172 15.27 -7.10 8.10
N VAL A 173 15.34 -6.27 7.05
CA VAL A 173 15.02 -4.83 7.12
C VAL A 173 13.54 -4.63 6.81
N TYR A 174 12.79 -4.11 7.76
CA TYR A 174 11.37 -3.77 7.58
C TYR A 174 11.26 -2.30 7.19
N VAL A 175 10.93 -2.06 5.93
CA VAL A 175 11.04 -0.74 5.30
C VAL A 175 9.68 -0.08 5.20
N ASN A 176 9.60 1.19 5.60
CA ASN A 176 8.42 2.03 5.34
C ASN A 176 8.79 3.34 4.62
N CYS A 177 7.83 3.87 3.91
CA CYS A 177 7.81 5.25 3.45
C CYS A 177 6.42 5.85 3.68
N HIS A 178 6.06 6.93 3.00
CA HIS A 178 4.76 7.55 3.18
C HIS A 178 3.59 6.64 2.76
N SER A 179 3.66 6.00 1.57
CA SER A 179 2.53 5.28 0.96
C SER A 179 2.87 3.89 0.40
N GLY A 180 4.13 3.42 0.53
CA GLY A 180 4.58 2.11 0.09
C GLY A 180 5.44 2.10 -1.19
N LEU A 181 5.45 3.17 -2.00
CA LEU A 181 6.21 3.20 -3.27
C LEU A 181 7.71 3.38 -3.07
N ARG A 182 8.14 4.40 -2.31
CA ARG A 182 9.58 4.64 -2.03
C ARG A 182 10.19 3.46 -1.29
N SER A 183 9.46 2.87 -0.34
CA SER A 183 9.91 1.67 0.39
C SER A 183 9.97 0.43 -0.48
N TYR A 184 9.09 0.28 -1.49
CA TYR A 184 9.24 -0.75 -2.51
C TYR A 184 10.55 -0.58 -3.29
N VAL A 185 10.86 0.64 -3.76
CA VAL A 185 12.12 0.93 -4.46
C VAL A 185 13.33 0.64 -3.55
N ALA A 186 13.25 1.04 -2.28
CA ALA A 186 14.28 0.73 -1.27
C ALA A 186 14.48 -0.78 -1.11
N CYS A 187 13.40 -1.56 -0.96
CA CYS A 187 13.48 -3.02 -0.88
C CYS A 187 14.15 -3.61 -2.12
N ARG A 188 13.80 -3.16 -3.32
CA ARG A 188 14.43 -3.63 -4.57
C ARG A 188 15.93 -3.33 -4.58
N MET A 189 16.32 -2.14 -4.11
CA MET A 189 17.72 -1.74 -4.02
C MET A 189 18.48 -2.57 -2.98
N LEU A 190 17.92 -2.73 -1.77
CA LEU A 190 18.53 -3.50 -0.68
C LEU A 190 18.66 -4.99 -1.05
N THR A 191 17.64 -5.58 -1.67
CA THR A 191 17.71 -6.97 -2.19
C THR A 191 18.83 -7.12 -3.22
N GLY A 192 19.04 -6.12 -4.09
CA GLY A 192 20.17 -6.11 -5.01
C GLY A 192 21.55 -6.05 -4.33
N HIS A 193 21.60 -5.59 -3.07
CA HIS A 193 22.78 -5.61 -2.21
C HIS A 193 22.85 -6.85 -1.28
N GLY A 194 21.92 -7.81 -1.45
CA GLY A 194 21.92 -9.06 -0.68
C GLY A 194 21.20 -9.00 0.68
N LEU A 195 20.53 -7.88 1.03
CA LEU A 195 19.77 -7.78 2.26
C LEU A 195 18.36 -8.33 2.09
N ALA A 196 17.89 -9.10 3.07
CA ALA A 196 16.48 -9.47 3.17
C ALA A 196 15.66 -8.26 3.62
N CYS A 197 14.56 -7.96 2.93
CA CYS A 197 13.73 -6.83 3.30
C CYS A 197 12.23 -7.08 3.06
N SER A 198 11.41 -6.31 3.76
CA SER A 198 9.96 -6.36 3.69
C SER A 198 9.38 -4.95 3.65
N ASN A 199 8.42 -4.70 2.76
CA ASN A 199 7.78 -3.41 2.55
C ASN A 199 6.50 -3.29 3.39
N LEU A 200 6.33 -2.19 4.13
CA LEU A 200 5.08 -1.89 4.83
C LEU A 200 3.97 -1.55 3.82
N SER A 201 3.01 -2.44 3.69
CA SER A 201 1.84 -2.28 2.82
C SER A 201 1.00 -1.07 3.25
N GLY A 202 0.82 -0.10 2.35
CA GLY A 202 0.14 1.17 2.64
C GLY A 202 1.02 2.26 3.29
N GLY A 203 2.23 1.92 3.73
CA GLY A 203 3.22 2.84 4.29
C GLY A 203 2.82 3.47 5.62
N TYR A 204 3.62 4.43 6.07
CA TYR A 204 3.43 5.15 7.34
C TYR A 204 2.09 5.88 7.42
N ARG A 205 1.60 6.45 6.31
CA ARG A 205 0.32 7.14 6.29
C ARG A 205 -0.81 6.23 6.75
N PHE A 206 -0.89 5.01 6.22
CA PHE A 206 -1.93 4.05 6.60
C PHE A 206 -1.74 3.57 8.04
N TYR A 207 -0.50 3.29 8.44
CA TYR A 207 -0.16 2.95 9.82
C TYR A 207 -0.61 4.04 10.81
N ALA A 208 -0.26 5.30 10.53
CA ALA A 208 -0.62 6.43 11.40
C ALA A 208 -2.13 6.63 11.51
N LEU A 209 -2.87 6.48 10.39
CA LEU A 209 -4.34 6.58 10.40
C LEU A 209 -5.00 5.51 11.28
N VAL A 210 -4.48 4.28 11.28
CA VAL A 210 -5.03 3.19 12.09
C VAL A 210 -4.70 3.36 13.58
N HIS A 211 -3.55 3.97 13.89
CA HIS A 211 -3.09 4.19 15.26
C HIS A 211 -3.43 5.60 15.80
N SER A 212 -4.05 6.47 14.99
CA SER A 212 -4.46 7.77 15.47
C SER A 212 -5.63 7.60 16.44
N ASP A 213 -5.42 7.95 17.72
CA ASP A 213 -6.47 8.18 18.71
C ASP A 213 -7.28 9.47 18.42
N ALA A 214 -7.19 9.98 17.20
CA ALA A 214 -8.00 11.12 16.80
C ALA A 214 -9.45 10.69 16.91
N ALA A 215 -10.08 11.05 18.02
CA ALA A 215 -11.51 11.13 18.11
C ALA A 215 -11.98 11.79 16.82
N PHE A 216 -12.90 11.18 16.09
CA PHE A 216 -13.54 11.80 14.94
C PHE A 216 -13.99 13.17 15.38
N ASP A 217 -13.30 14.20 14.91
CA ASP A 217 -13.80 15.56 15.05
C ASP A 217 -15.05 15.65 14.17
N GLU A 218 -16.21 15.50 14.80
CA GLU A 218 -17.52 15.56 14.14
C GLU A 218 -17.86 16.99 13.67
N THR A 219 -16.94 17.94 13.83
CA THR A 219 -17.15 19.31 13.37
C THR A 219 -17.19 19.31 11.83
N PRO A 220 -18.34 19.64 11.22
CA PRO A 220 -18.43 19.76 9.77
C PRO A 220 -17.44 20.83 9.29
N THR A 221 -16.47 20.44 8.48
CA THR A 221 -15.47 21.36 7.90
C THR A 221 -15.97 22.11 6.66
N HIS A 222 -17.30 22.18 6.48
CA HIS A 222 -17.91 22.97 5.42
C HIS A 222 -18.89 23.99 5.98
N PRO A 223 -18.72 25.28 5.62
CA PRO A 223 -19.78 26.26 5.82
C PRO A 223 -20.96 25.97 4.91
#